data_72d71e87c32e48caacac8688d4049fd2
#
_entry.id   72d71e87c32e48caacac8688d4049fd2
#
_cell.length_a   1.000
_cell.length_b   1.000
_cell.length_c   1.000
_cell.angle_alpha   90.00
_cell.angle_beta   90.00
_cell.angle_gamma   90.00
#
_symmetry.space_group_name_H-M   'P 1'
#
loop_
_entity.id
_entity.type
_entity.pdbx_description
1 polymer ?
#
loop_
_entity_poly.entity_id
_entity_poly.type
_entity_poly.pdbx_seq_one_letter_code
_entity_poly.pdbx_strand_id
1 'polypeptide(L)'
;MLKIFYIFITSLIFLNSALAENINIFKFTERELSELDVRKVRGADNKTVYTVGSNENGNFLKAVADNAASGLGKEIEIDLNKTPFINITWKIEKDLRGIKENTKKGHDYAARVFAIKKTGATPLSNRAINYVFSSNSEVGENRPSPYTKKSI
;
A
#
# COMPACT_ATOMS: atom_id res chain seq x y z
N MET A 1 54.24 -38.57 31.72
CA MET A 1 54.00 -37.19 31.24
C MET A 1 52.86 -37.24 30.25
N LEU A 2 51.66 -36.84 30.63
CA LEU A 2 50.50 -36.81 29.77
C LEU A 2 50.36 -35.40 29.18
N LYS A 3 50.55 -35.27 27.85
CA LYS A 3 50.35 -34.01 27.12
C LYS A 3 48.89 -33.92 26.68
N ILE A 4 48.12 -32.99 27.31
CA ILE A 4 46.76 -32.66 26.95
C ILE A 4 46.82 -31.60 25.83
N PHE A 5 46.33 -31.99 24.62
CA PHE A 5 46.13 -31.07 23.49
C PHE A 5 44.75 -30.43 23.60
N TYR A 6 44.67 -29.12 23.82
CA TYR A 6 43.42 -28.36 23.69
C TYR A 6 43.18 -27.99 22.24
N ILE A 7 42.16 -28.57 21.64
CA ILE A 7 41.69 -28.14 20.31
C ILE A 7 40.68 -27.02 20.52
N PHE A 8 41.06 -25.78 20.17
CA PHE A 8 40.15 -24.66 20.09
C PHE A 8 39.38 -24.73 18.78
N ILE A 9 38.11 -25.15 18.85
CA ILE A 9 37.18 -25.05 17.69
C ILE A 9 36.59 -23.65 17.72
N THR A 10 37.15 -22.74 16.92
CA THR A 10 36.54 -21.44 16.65
C THR A 10 35.36 -21.64 15.69
N SER A 11 34.15 -21.71 16.23
CA SER A 11 32.90 -21.70 15.46
C SER A 11 32.76 -20.32 14.80
N LEU A 12 33.01 -20.23 13.49
CA LEU A 12 32.77 -19.04 12.70
C LEU A 12 31.27 -18.96 12.43
N ILE A 13 30.54 -18.18 13.25
CA ILE A 13 29.12 -17.91 13.01
C ILE A 13 29.04 -16.91 11.85
N PHE A 14 28.72 -17.40 10.65
CA PHE A 14 28.34 -16.54 9.54
C PHE A 14 26.97 -15.95 9.83
N LEU A 15 26.93 -14.71 10.29
CA LEU A 15 25.71 -13.90 10.31
C LEU A 15 25.39 -13.54 8.85
N ASN A 16 24.53 -14.34 8.22
CA ASN A 16 23.88 -13.93 6.98
C ASN A 16 22.92 -12.78 7.32
N SER A 17 23.38 -11.55 7.18
CA SER A 17 22.51 -10.40 7.13
C SER A 17 21.69 -10.50 5.84
N ALA A 18 20.44 -10.96 5.94
CA ALA A 18 19.49 -10.85 4.85
C ALA A 18 19.28 -9.37 4.57
N LEU A 19 19.88 -8.87 3.49
CA LEU A 19 19.58 -7.52 2.99
C LEU A 19 18.11 -7.53 2.57
N ALA A 20 17.30 -6.70 3.21
CA ALA A 20 15.91 -6.52 2.79
C ALA A 20 15.91 -5.94 1.37
N GLU A 21 15.24 -6.63 0.47
CA GLU A 21 15.06 -6.18 -0.90
C GLU A 21 14.02 -5.05 -0.92
N ASN A 22 14.35 -3.91 -1.56
CA ASN A 22 13.42 -2.81 -1.75
C ASN A 22 12.89 -2.82 -3.18
N ILE A 23 11.58 -2.92 -3.33
CA ILE A 23 10.89 -2.90 -4.63
C ILE A 23 10.09 -1.60 -4.72
N ASN A 24 10.43 -0.74 -5.70
CA ASN A 24 9.62 0.42 -6.03
C ASN A 24 8.40 0.00 -6.84
N ILE A 25 7.23 -0.04 -6.19
CA ILE A 25 5.97 -0.44 -6.82
C ILE A 25 5.58 0.58 -7.90
N PHE A 26 5.67 1.88 -7.59
CA PHE A 26 5.40 2.97 -8.53
C PHE A 26 6.60 3.92 -8.60
N LYS A 27 6.98 4.29 -9.81
CA LYS A 27 8.05 5.28 -10.07
C LYS A 27 7.48 6.68 -10.29
N PHE A 28 6.18 6.80 -10.46
CA PHE A 28 5.44 8.04 -10.73
C PHE A 28 6.07 8.86 -11.86
N THR A 29 6.26 8.21 -13.02
CA THR A 29 6.67 8.89 -14.25
C THR A 29 5.46 9.11 -15.15
N GLU A 30 5.51 10.09 -16.05
CA GLU A 30 4.45 10.34 -17.04
C GLU A 30 4.19 9.11 -17.91
N ARG A 31 5.26 8.39 -18.29
CA ARG A 31 5.15 7.15 -19.04
C ARG A 31 4.36 6.10 -18.24
N GLU A 32 4.73 5.85 -16.98
CA GLU A 32 4.03 4.90 -16.13
C GLU A 32 2.56 5.29 -15.96
N LEU A 33 2.29 6.59 -15.74
CA LEU A 33 0.90 7.07 -15.59
C LEU A 33 0.09 6.86 -16.87
N SER A 34 0.65 7.04 -18.04
CA SER A 34 -0.02 6.82 -19.32
C SER A 34 -0.36 5.35 -19.61
N GLU A 35 0.36 4.42 -18.99
CA GLU A 35 0.15 2.98 -19.10
C GLU A 35 -0.90 2.45 -18.10
N LEU A 36 -1.30 3.26 -17.11
CA LEU A 36 -2.27 2.89 -16.08
C LEU A 36 -3.70 3.28 -16.48
N ASP A 37 -4.64 2.36 -16.27
CA ASP A 37 -6.06 2.64 -16.50
C ASP A 37 -6.71 3.28 -15.27
N VAL A 38 -7.26 4.48 -15.46
CA VAL A 38 -8.01 5.19 -14.42
C VAL A 38 -9.44 4.69 -14.39
N ARG A 39 -9.77 3.90 -13.38
CA ARG A 39 -11.08 3.28 -13.19
C ARG A 39 -11.94 4.07 -12.23
N LYS A 40 -13.07 4.58 -12.70
CA LYS A 40 -14.05 5.29 -11.89
C LYS A 40 -14.66 4.36 -10.84
N VAL A 41 -14.75 4.80 -9.60
CA VAL A 41 -15.48 4.07 -8.56
C VAL A 41 -16.98 4.10 -8.86
N ARG A 42 -17.65 2.98 -8.61
CA ARG A 42 -19.10 2.88 -8.82
C ARG A 42 -19.83 3.89 -7.93
N GLY A 43 -20.68 4.71 -8.55
CA GLY A 43 -21.44 5.76 -7.87
C GLY A 43 -20.75 7.12 -7.80
N ALA A 44 -19.51 7.23 -8.26
CA ALA A 44 -18.87 8.54 -8.41
C ALA A 44 -19.35 9.25 -9.69
N ASP A 45 -19.49 10.57 -9.64
CA ASP A 45 -19.91 11.35 -10.79
C ASP A 45 -18.75 11.51 -11.80
N ASN A 46 -17.57 11.81 -11.30
CA ASN A 46 -16.39 12.09 -12.10
C ASN A 46 -15.22 11.15 -11.76
N LYS A 47 -14.21 11.14 -12.62
CA LYS A 47 -12.90 10.54 -12.36
C LYS A 47 -12.00 11.57 -11.66
N THR A 48 -11.21 11.11 -10.71
CA THR A 48 -10.08 11.86 -10.16
C THR A 48 -9.08 12.20 -11.25
N VAL A 49 -8.55 13.42 -11.25
CA VAL A 49 -7.47 13.84 -12.15
C VAL A 49 -6.15 13.47 -11.49
N TYR A 50 -5.34 12.71 -12.22
CA TYR A 50 -4.00 12.31 -11.77
C TYR A 50 -2.94 12.98 -12.65
N THR A 51 -1.91 13.52 -12.02
CA THR A 51 -0.74 14.11 -12.67
C THR A 51 0.53 13.70 -11.93
N VAL A 52 1.65 13.70 -12.61
CA VAL A 52 2.96 13.48 -11.99
C VAL A 52 3.52 14.82 -11.54
N GLY A 53 4.08 14.85 -10.35
CA GLY A 53 4.88 15.96 -9.84
C GLY A 53 6.26 15.47 -9.40
N SER A 54 7.15 16.41 -9.14
CA SER A 54 8.49 16.13 -8.64
C SER A 54 8.90 17.14 -7.57
N ASN A 55 9.66 16.70 -6.57
CA ASN A 55 10.28 17.53 -5.54
C ASN A 55 11.64 16.94 -5.13
N GLU A 56 12.25 17.46 -4.09
CA GLU A 56 13.52 16.99 -3.55
C GLU A 56 13.56 15.51 -3.14
N ASN A 57 12.40 14.94 -2.81
CA ASN A 57 12.25 13.51 -2.45
C ASN A 57 11.95 12.60 -3.65
N GLY A 58 11.88 13.16 -4.86
CA GLY A 58 11.60 12.43 -6.10
C GLY A 58 10.22 12.69 -6.69
N ASN A 59 9.78 11.80 -7.56
CA ASN A 59 8.49 11.91 -8.21
C ASN A 59 7.34 11.47 -7.30
N PHE A 60 6.20 12.08 -7.47
CA PHE A 60 4.96 11.73 -6.76
C PHE A 60 3.75 11.80 -7.68
N LEU A 61 2.70 11.07 -7.33
CA LEU A 61 1.40 11.17 -7.98
C LEU A 61 0.55 12.21 -7.25
N LYS A 62 0.13 13.25 -7.97
CA LYS A 62 -0.86 14.20 -7.50
C LYS A 62 -2.24 13.75 -7.94
N ALA A 63 -3.18 13.66 -7.00
CA ALA A 63 -4.57 13.30 -7.24
C ALA A 63 -5.49 14.45 -6.83
N VAL A 64 -6.32 14.92 -7.75
CA VAL A 64 -7.32 15.95 -7.50
C VAL A 64 -8.70 15.37 -7.72
N ALA A 65 -9.48 15.25 -6.64
CA ALA A 65 -10.84 14.75 -6.65
C ALA A 65 -11.80 15.89 -6.32
N ASP A 66 -12.58 16.31 -7.32
CA ASP A 66 -13.68 17.26 -7.17
C ASP A 66 -14.97 16.56 -7.57
N ASN A 67 -15.81 16.23 -6.59
CA ASN A 67 -16.95 15.33 -6.75
C ASN A 67 -16.62 14.09 -7.58
N ALA A 68 -15.47 13.50 -7.29
CA ALA A 68 -14.82 12.48 -8.10
C ALA A 68 -14.22 11.39 -7.22
N ALA A 69 -14.30 10.14 -7.70
CA ALA A 69 -13.57 9.04 -7.12
C ALA A 69 -13.12 8.07 -8.21
N SER A 70 -11.85 7.77 -8.24
CA SER A 70 -11.30 6.73 -9.10
C SER A 70 -10.04 6.15 -8.49
N GLY A 71 -9.59 5.04 -9.03
CA GLY A 71 -8.34 4.41 -8.65
C GLY A 71 -7.54 4.06 -9.88
N LEU A 72 -6.26 3.92 -9.70
CA LEU A 72 -5.35 3.31 -10.65
C LEU A 72 -4.49 2.27 -9.94
N GLY A 73 -4.01 1.30 -10.69
CA GLY A 73 -3.25 0.21 -10.09
C GLY A 73 -2.63 -0.69 -11.14
N LYS A 74 -1.74 -1.53 -10.69
CA LYS A 74 -1.10 -2.57 -11.50
C LYS A 74 -0.98 -3.88 -10.73
N GLU A 75 -0.79 -4.96 -11.45
CA GLU A 75 -0.46 -6.25 -10.87
C GLU A 75 1.05 -6.40 -10.80
N ILE A 76 1.52 -6.91 -9.66
CA ILE A 76 2.93 -7.20 -9.41
C ILE A 76 3.06 -8.53 -8.69
N GLU A 77 4.15 -9.22 -8.92
CA GLU A 77 4.53 -10.40 -8.14
C GLU A 77 5.48 -9.98 -7.03
N ILE A 78 5.14 -10.33 -5.79
CA ILE A 78 5.92 -10.00 -4.59
C ILE A 78 6.10 -11.26 -3.75
N ASP A 79 7.35 -11.55 -3.38
CA ASP A 79 7.67 -12.54 -2.36
C ASP A 79 7.64 -11.87 -0.98
N LEU A 80 6.56 -12.10 -0.22
CA LEU A 80 6.38 -11.52 1.12
C LEU A 80 7.38 -12.06 2.16
N ASN A 81 8.13 -13.13 1.86
CA ASN A 81 9.21 -13.58 2.74
C ASN A 81 10.44 -12.68 2.61
N LYS A 82 10.64 -12.04 1.46
CA LYS A 82 11.73 -11.11 1.19
C LYS A 82 11.34 -9.66 1.44
N THR A 83 10.11 -9.28 1.11
CA THR A 83 9.59 -7.91 1.20
C THR A 83 8.26 -7.87 1.98
N PRO A 84 8.29 -8.13 3.30
CA PRO A 84 7.06 -8.24 4.12
C PRO A 84 6.41 -6.90 4.45
N PHE A 85 7.09 -5.78 4.20
CA PHE A 85 6.60 -4.44 4.54
C PHE A 85 6.21 -3.65 3.30
N ILE A 86 5.19 -2.80 3.44
CA ILE A 86 4.84 -1.77 2.46
C ILE A 86 5.11 -0.39 3.06
N ASN A 87 5.81 0.47 2.32
CA ASN A 87 6.03 1.86 2.69
C ASN A 87 5.14 2.74 1.82
N ILE A 88 4.31 3.55 2.46
CA ILE A 88 3.41 4.49 1.80
C ILE A 88 3.72 5.88 2.35
N THR A 89 4.10 6.80 1.45
CA THR A 89 4.28 8.21 1.79
C THR A 89 3.21 9.01 1.09
N TRP A 90 2.45 9.79 1.82
CA TRP A 90 1.43 10.68 1.27
C TRP A 90 1.40 12.04 1.97
N LYS A 91 0.88 13.00 1.26
CA LYS A 91 0.53 14.31 1.77
C LYS A 91 -0.91 14.59 1.39
N ILE A 92 -1.72 14.98 2.35
CA ILE A 92 -3.11 15.37 2.13
C ILE A 92 -3.21 16.88 2.23
N GLU A 93 -3.63 17.52 1.15
CA GLU A 93 -3.82 18.98 1.11
C GLU A 93 -5.23 19.37 1.57
N LYS A 94 -6.22 18.53 1.25
CA LYS A 94 -7.62 18.75 1.66
C LYS A 94 -8.20 17.44 2.18
N ASP A 95 -8.63 17.48 3.40
CA ASP A 95 -9.16 16.32 4.14
C ASP A 95 -10.69 16.28 4.17
N LEU A 96 -11.24 15.07 4.36
CA LEU A 96 -12.69 14.84 4.50
C LEU A 96 -13.06 14.83 5.99
N ARG A 97 -13.55 15.96 6.50
CA ARG A 97 -13.91 16.07 7.91
C ARG A 97 -15.41 15.84 8.14
N GLY A 98 -15.77 15.38 9.35
CA GLY A 98 -17.15 15.26 9.79
C GLY A 98 -17.93 14.08 9.21
N ILE A 99 -17.29 13.17 8.52
CA ILE A 99 -17.92 11.95 8.01
C ILE A 99 -17.77 10.78 9.00
N LYS A 100 -18.77 9.90 9.04
CA LYS A 100 -18.73 8.67 9.87
C LYS A 100 -18.12 7.53 9.09
N GLU A 101 -16.80 7.47 9.01
CA GLU A 101 -16.02 6.53 8.18
C GLU A 101 -16.32 5.05 8.45
N ASN A 102 -16.79 4.70 9.65
CA ASN A 102 -17.16 3.34 10.03
C ASN A 102 -18.55 2.90 9.53
N THR A 103 -19.25 3.74 8.79
CA THR A 103 -20.56 3.43 8.20
C THR A 103 -20.46 3.30 6.69
N LYS A 104 -21.38 2.55 6.05
CA LYS A 104 -21.42 2.45 4.58
C LYS A 104 -21.57 3.82 3.90
N LYS A 105 -22.36 4.72 4.47
CA LYS A 105 -22.62 6.06 3.91
C LYS A 105 -21.39 6.96 4.00
N GLY A 106 -20.63 6.86 5.09
CA GLY A 106 -19.46 7.70 5.33
C GLY A 106 -18.12 7.00 5.09
N HIS A 107 -18.11 5.81 4.44
CA HIS A 107 -16.89 5.06 4.17
C HIS A 107 -16.10 5.68 3.01
N ASP A 108 -15.68 6.90 3.24
CA ASP A 108 -14.88 7.69 2.31
C ASP A 108 -13.63 8.23 2.99
N TYR A 109 -12.56 8.46 2.22
CA TYR A 109 -11.25 8.85 2.73
C TYR A 109 -10.56 9.75 1.71
N ALA A 110 -9.78 10.70 2.18
CA ALA A 110 -9.03 11.60 1.31
C ALA A 110 -8.02 10.85 0.42
N ALA A 111 -7.43 9.78 0.94
CA ALA A 111 -6.59 8.88 0.18
C ALA A 111 -6.70 7.44 0.71
N ARG A 112 -6.54 6.48 -0.19
CA ARG A 112 -6.42 5.06 0.16
C ARG A 112 -5.54 4.29 -0.81
N VAL A 113 -4.86 3.29 -0.27
CA VAL A 113 -4.05 2.33 -1.03
C VAL A 113 -4.57 0.93 -0.74
N PHE A 114 -4.88 0.17 -1.78
CA PHE A 114 -5.30 -1.22 -1.68
C PHE A 114 -4.15 -2.15 -2.01
N ALA A 115 -3.82 -3.06 -1.09
CA ALA A 115 -3.05 -4.25 -1.36
C ALA A 115 -4.03 -5.43 -1.53
N ILE A 116 -4.15 -5.96 -2.75
CA ILE A 116 -5.14 -6.97 -3.10
C ILE A 116 -4.45 -8.28 -3.43
N LYS A 117 -4.79 -9.33 -2.68
CA LYS A 117 -4.38 -10.70 -2.97
C LYS A 117 -5.47 -11.41 -3.75
N LYS A 118 -5.15 -11.87 -4.96
CA LYS A 118 -6.02 -12.77 -5.72
C LYS A 118 -6.02 -14.14 -5.05
N THR A 119 -7.18 -14.66 -4.67
CA THR A 119 -7.31 -15.95 -3.98
C THR A 119 -8.22 -16.95 -4.72
N GLY A 120 -8.67 -16.59 -5.92
CA GLY A 120 -9.49 -17.47 -6.76
C GLY A 120 -9.82 -16.85 -8.11
N ALA A 121 -10.64 -17.55 -8.88
CA ALA A 121 -10.94 -17.19 -10.27
C ALA A 121 -11.82 -15.93 -10.44
N THR A 122 -12.47 -15.47 -9.39
CA THR A 122 -13.35 -14.30 -9.46
C THR A 122 -12.88 -13.17 -8.55
N PRO A 123 -13.17 -11.90 -8.87
CA PRO A 123 -12.87 -10.78 -8.00
C PRO A 123 -13.49 -10.89 -6.60
N LEU A 124 -14.61 -11.61 -6.47
CA LEU A 124 -15.29 -11.83 -5.19
C LEU A 124 -14.52 -12.72 -4.22
N SER A 125 -13.55 -13.50 -4.71
CA SER A 125 -12.67 -14.33 -3.87
C SER A 125 -11.48 -13.54 -3.31
N ASN A 126 -11.15 -12.37 -3.85
CA ASN A 126 -10.00 -11.59 -3.45
C ASN A 126 -10.08 -11.15 -1.97
N ARG A 127 -8.89 -11.02 -1.35
CA ARG A 127 -8.71 -10.40 -0.04
C ARG A 127 -7.94 -9.10 -0.21
N ALA A 128 -8.27 -8.09 0.57
CA ALA A 128 -7.63 -6.79 0.49
C ALA A 128 -7.29 -6.23 1.87
N ILE A 129 -6.15 -5.56 1.95
CA ILE A 129 -5.84 -4.61 3.01
C ILE A 129 -6.00 -3.22 2.39
N ASN A 130 -6.68 -2.36 3.10
CA ASN A 130 -7.01 -1.01 2.65
C ASN A 130 -6.37 -0.01 3.62
N TYR A 131 -5.22 0.52 3.24
CA TYR A 131 -4.56 1.59 3.98
C TYR A 131 -5.26 2.91 3.65
N VAL A 132 -5.72 3.63 4.65
CA VAL A 132 -6.51 4.85 4.49
C VAL A 132 -5.90 6.02 5.25
N PHE A 133 -5.99 7.21 4.70
CA PHE A 133 -5.81 8.43 5.45
C PHE A 133 -7.17 8.77 6.08
N SER A 134 -7.29 8.52 7.38
CA SER A 134 -8.51 8.76 8.14
C SER A 134 -8.41 10.09 8.90
N SER A 135 -9.51 10.86 8.88
CA SER A 135 -9.66 12.10 9.64
C SER A 135 -10.24 11.89 11.02
N ASN A 136 -10.82 10.71 11.28
CA ASN A 136 -11.68 10.46 12.45
C ASN A 136 -11.26 9.21 13.24
N SER A 137 -10.20 8.53 12.84
CA SER A 137 -9.68 7.34 13.51
C SER A 137 -8.25 7.55 13.97
N GLU A 138 -7.85 6.83 15.01
CA GLU A 138 -6.47 6.85 15.48
C GLU A 138 -5.54 6.12 14.52
N VAL A 139 -4.26 6.53 14.50
CA VAL A 139 -3.23 5.87 13.70
C VAL A 139 -3.04 4.45 14.22
N GLY A 140 -3.07 3.47 13.30
CA GLY A 140 -2.94 2.05 13.63
C GLY A 140 -4.26 1.36 13.97
N GLU A 141 -5.38 2.09 14.06
CA GLU A 141 -6.70 1.48 14.18
C GLU A 141 -6.98 0.60 12.95
N ASN A 142 -7.51 -0.59 13.18
CA ASN A 142 -7.94 -1.46 12.10
C ASN A 142 -9.36 -1.96 12.33
N ARG A 143 -10.11 -2.14 11.26
CA ARG A 143 -11.50 -2.58 11.29
C ARG A 143 -11.92 -3.23 9.98
N PRO A 144 -12.88 -4.18 10.01
CA PRO A 144 -13.45 -4.72 8.79
C PRO A 144 -14.14 -3.64 7.97
N SER A 145 -14.04 -3.74 6.65
CA SER A 145 -14.81 -2.89 5.75
C SER A 145 -16.33 -3.07 6.01
N PRO A 146 -17.13 -1.98 6.04
CA PRO A 146 -18.58 -2.08 6.19
C PRO A 146 -19.27 -2.73 4.99
N TYR A 147 -18.55 -2.97 3.90
CA TYR A 147 -19.06 -3.61 2.70
C TYR A 147 -18.75 -5.11 2.63
N THR A 148 -17.63 -5.56 3.21
CA THR A 148 -17.20 -6.96 3.13
C THR A 148 -16.22 -7.32 4.24
N LYS A 149 -16.36 -8.53 4.79
CA LYS A 149 -15.42 -9.09 5.76
C LYS A 149 -14.07 -9.52 5.13
N LYS A 150 -13.94 -9.49 3.82
CA LYS A 150 -12.71 -9.86 3.08
C LYS A 150 -11.75 -8.68 2.89
N SER A 151 -12.14 -7.51 3.37
CA SER A 151 -11.31 -6.29 3.35
C SER A 151 -11.24 -5.70 4.76
N ILE A 152 -10.04 -5.32 5.14
CA ILE A 152 -9.69 -4.57 6.34
C ILE A 152 -9.15 -3.24 5.89
#